data_73ab684e87a31e910af227a59747686e
#
_entry.id   73ab684e87a31e910af227a59747686e
#
_cell.length_a   1.000
_cell.length_b   1.000
_cell.length_c   1.000
_cell.angle_alpha   90.00
_cell.angle_beta   90.00
_cell.angle_gamma   90.00
#
_symmetry.space_group_name_H-M   'P 1'
#
loop_
_entity.id
_entity.type
_entity.pdbx_description
1 polymer ?
#
loop_
_entity_poly.entity_id
_entity_poly.type
_entity_poly.pdbx_seq_one_letter_code
_entity_poly.pdbx_strand_id
1 'polypeptide(L)'
;MEILRVEHLSKIYGKGENEVRALDDVSFSVEKGQFVAIIGPSGSGKSTLLHILGGVDRPTAGKVFLEGQDVFAQNEDQLAIFRRRQVGLIYQFYNLIPVLNVTENITLPVLMDGRKVNQERLNDLLTTLNLHGRETHLPNQLSGGQQQRVSIGRALMNSPAVVLADEPTGNLDSKNSQEIVELLKLSNKQYGQTLIVITHDESIALQADRIITIEDGRITKDEVIR
;
A
#
# COMPACT_ATOMS: atom_id res chain seq x y z
N MET A 1 13.54 -14.56 -0.04
CA MET A 1 13.34 -14.49 -1.52
C MET A 1 12.83 -13.09 -1.85
N GLU A 2 13.61 -12.36 -2.67
CA GLU A 2 13.27 -11.01 -3.10
C GLU A 2 11.95 -10.98 -3.87
N ILE A 3 11.04 -10.09 -3.49
CA ILE A 3 9.74 -9.89 -4.15
C ILE A 3 9.68 -8.56 -4.89
N LEU A 4 10.27 -7.51 -4.31
CA LEU A 4 10.32 -6.17 -4.86
C LEU A 4 11.77 -5.71 -4.92
N ARG A 5 12.17 -5.11 -6.04
CA ARG A 5 13.49 -4.50 -6.22
C ARG A 5 13.37 -3.16 -6.94
N VAL A 6 14.05 -2.18 -6.40
CA VAL A 6 14.12 -0.81 -6.91
C VAL A 6 15.57 -0.51 -7.27
N GLU A 7 15.81 -0.05 -8.48
CA GLU A 7 17.14 0.24 -9.02
C GLU A 7 17.23 1.66 -9.53
N HIS A 8 18.09 2.47 -8.91
CA HIS A 8 18.44 3.84 -9.33
C HIS A 8 17.22 4.72 -9.64
N LEU A 9 16.17 4.59 -8.80
CA LEU A 9 14.89 5.23 -9.03
C LEU A 9 14.99 6.74 -8.80
N SER A 10 14.61 7.51 -9.81
CA SER A 10 14.54 8.97 -9.72
C SER A 10 13.22 9.48 -10.25
N LYS A 11 12.69 10.51 -9.60
CA LYS A 11 11.46 11.19 -10.01
C LYS A 11 11.63 12.70 -9.95
N ILE A 12 11.39 13.33 -11.08
CA ILE A 12 11.46 14.78 -11.25
C ILE A 12 10.11 15.26 -11.75
N TYR A 13 9.51 16.22 -11.06
CA TYR A 13 8.32 16.93 -11.49
C TYR A 13 8.69 18.33 -12.00
N GLY A 14 7.86 18.86 -12.90
CA GLY A 14 8.09 20.20 -13.48
C GLY A 14 9.17 20.21 -14.55
N LYS A 15 9.57 21.42 -14.95
CA LYS A 15 10.66 21.66 -15.91
C LYS A 15 11.30 23.03 -15.61
N GLY A 16 12.61 23.16 -15.87
CA GLY A 16 13.36 24.41 -15.71
C GLY A 16 13.36 24.90 -14.25
N GLU A 17 13.03 26.16 -14.02
CA GLU A 17 13.08 26.78 -12.69
C GLU A 17 12.08 26.19 -11.67
N ASN A 18 11.05 25.47 -12.14
CA ASN A 18 10.05 24.80 -11.29
C ASN A 18 10.31 23.30 -11.15
N GLU A 19 11.54 22.85 -11.41
CA GLU A 19 11.90 21.46 -11.28
C GLU A 19 12.00 21.05 -9.81
N VAL A 20 11.27 19.98 -9.43
CA VAL A 20 11.32 19.39 -8.09
C VAL A 20 11.77 17.94 -8.23
N ARG A 21 12.92 17.63 -7.66
CA ARG A 21 13.45 16.25 -7.58
C ARG A 21 12.88 15.56 -6.35
N ALA A 22 11.78 14.88 -6.54
CA ALA A 22 11.07 14.17 -5.47
C ALA A 22 11.76 12.88 -5.04
N LEU A 23 12.46 12.18 -5.97
CA LEU A 23 13.31 11.02 -5.69
C LEU A 23 14.63 11.19 -6.46
N ASP A 24 15.73 10.80 -5.83
CA ASP A 24 17.07 10.94 -6.35
C ASP A 24 17.91 9.69 -6.06
N ASP A 25 18.04 8.81 -7.04
CA ASP A 25 18.88 7.61 -7.01
C ASP A 25 18.53 6.61 -5.88
N VAL A 26 17.24 6.34 -5.68
CA VAL A 26 16.75 5.41 -4.66
C VAL A 26 16.91 3.97 -5.12
N SER A 27 17.60 3.13 -4.31
CA SER A 27 17.77 1.70 -4.59
C SER A 27 17.59 0.89 -3.31
N PHE A 28 16.74 -0.13 -3.33
CA PHE A 28 16.55 -1.10 -2.26
C PHE A 28 15.80 -2.33 -2.76
N SER A 29 15.77 -3.40 -1.97
CA SER A 29 14.93 -4.57 -2.24
C SER A 29 14.10 -4.93 -1.01
N VAL A 30 13.04 -5.70 -1.21
CA VAL A 30 12.16 -6.20 -0.14
C VAL A 30 11.96 -7.70 -0.32
N GLU A 31 12.09 -8.44 0.77
CA GLU A 31 11.85 -9.87 0.80
C GLU A 31 10.37 -10.21 0.90
N LYS A 32 9.97 -11.35 0.34
CA LYS A 32 8.59 -11.85 0.43
C LYS A 32 8.17 -12.03 1.90
N GLY A 33 7.01 -11.49 2.25
CA GLY A 33 6.47 -11.55 3.60
C GLY A 33 7.10 -10.55 4.57
N GLN A 34 8.07 -9.75 4.16
CA GLN A 34 8.69 -8.72 5.01
C GLN A 34 7.70 -7.57 5.25
N PHE A 35 7.71 -7.06 6.47
CA PHE A 35 7.07 -5.79 6.83
C PHE A 35 8.14 -4.69 6.87
N VAL A 36 8.05 -3.75 5.93
CA VAL A 36 8.97 -2.60 5.82
C VAL A 36 8.23 -1.32 6.18
N ALA A 37 8.81 -0.52 7.07
CA ALA A 37 8.37 0.86 7.31
C ALA A 37 9.26 1.84 6.54
N ILE A 38 8.65 2.83 5.89
CA ILE A 38 9.36 3.95 5.26
C ILE A 38 9.01 5.21 6.03
N ILE A 39 10.02 5.85 6.61
CA ILE A 39 9.88 7.05 7.43
C ILE A 39 10.65 8.23 6.84
N GLY A 40 10.41 9.41 7.38
CA GLY A 40 11.11 10.64 6.98
C GLY A 40 10.23 11.88 7.09
N PRO A 41 10.78 13.09 6.97
CA PRO A 41 10.03 14.33 7.08
C PRO A 41 8.97 14.48 5.98
N SER A 42 8.01 15.38 6.20
CA SER A 42 7.01 15.71 5.17
C SER A 42 7.72 16.27 3.92
N GLY A 43 7.26 15.87 2.74
CA GLY A 43 7.86 16.29 1.47
C GLY A 43 9.13 15.53 1.06
N SER A 44 9.61 14.55 1.83
CA SER A 44 10.85 13.82 1.52
C SER A 44 10.76 12.83 0.34
N GLY A 45 9.60 12.68 -0.31
CA GLY A 45 9.42 11.81 -1.47
C GLY A 45 8.73 10.46 -1.19
N LYS A 46 8.35 10.15 0.05
CA LYS A 46 7.77 8.85 0.45
C LYS A 46 6.52 8.47 -0.33
N SER A 47 5.52 9.35 -0.41
CA SER A 47 4.28 9.08 -1.16
C SER A 47 4.55 8.98 -2.67
N THR A 48 5.50 9.76 -3.20
CA THR A 48 5.97 9.62 -4.60
C THR A 48 6.55 8.23 -4.83
N LEU A 49 7.41 7.76 -3.92
CA LEU A 49 7.96 6.41 -4.00
C LEU A 49 6.83 5.36 -4.00
N LEU A 50 5.90 5.46 -3.04
CA LEU A 50 4.78 4.51 -2.95
C LEU A 50 3.92 4.50 -4.22
N HIS A 51 3.62 5.67 -4.81
CA HIS A 51 2.87 5.76 -6.06
C HIS A 51 3.60 5.09 -7.22
N ILE A 52 4.93 5.21 -7.28
CA ILE A 52 5.72 4.54 -8.32
C ILE A 52 5.76 3.03 -8.07
N LEU A 53 5.99 2.58 -6.83
CA LEU A 53 5.94 1.14 -6.48
C LEU A 53 4.58 0.52 -6.82
N GLY A 54 3.50 1.28 -6.62
CA GLY A 54 2.14 0.90 -6.95
C GLY A 54 1.79 0.98 -8.44
N GLY A 55 2.70 1.45 -9.30
CA GLY A 55 2.44 1.65 -10.74
C GLY A 55 1.41 2.74 -11.02
N VAL A 56 1.18 3.66 -10.07
CA VAL A 56 0.26 4.80 -10.21
C VAL A 56 0.94 5.97 -10.92
N ASP A 57 2.22 6.17 -10.65
CA ASP A 57 3.05 7.18 -11.31
C ASP A 57 4.28 6.49 -11.95
N ARG A 58 4.84 7.10 -13.00
CA ARG A 58 6.02 6.58 -13.70
C ARG A 58 7.27 7.27 -13.20
N PRO A 59 8.39 6.55 -13.02
CA PRO A 59 9.67 7.17 -12.71
C PRO A 59 10.20 7.99 -13.89
N THR A 60 11.06 8.97 -13.58
CA THR A 60 11.83 9.70 -14.60
C THR A 60 13.02 8.86 -15.07
N ALA A 61 13.64 8.11 -14.14
CA ALA A 61 14.74 7.18 -14.42
C ALA A 61 14.73 6.02 -13.40
N GLY A 62 15.47 4.97 -13.70
CA GLY A 62 15.54 3.77 -12.86
C GLY A 62 14.44 2.76 -13.19
N LYS A 63 14.37 1.69 -12.38
CA LYS A 63 13.48 0.56 -12.60
C LYS A 63 12.86 0.06 -11.30
N VAL A 64 11.67 -0.50 -11.42
CA VAL A 64 10.98 -1.24 -10.34
C VAL A 64 10.65 -2.64 -10.85
N PHE A 65 11.08 -3.65 -10.10
CA PHE A 65 10.75 -5.04 -10.39
C PHE A 65 9.85 -5.59 -9.28
N LEU A 66 8.76 -6.23 -9.67
CA LEU A 66 7.93 -7.03 -8.76
C LEU A 66 7.89 -8.47 -9.27
N GLU A 67 8.22 -9.42 -8.40
CA GLU A 67 8.37 -10.84 -8.76
C GLU A 67 9.29 -11.05 -10.00
N GLY A 68 10.35 -10.23 -10.11
CA GLY A 68 11.32 -10.26 -11.20
C GLY A 68 10.84 -9.62 -12.51
N GLN A 69 9.62 -9.08 -12.59
CA GLN A 69 9.09 -8.41 -13.78
C GLN A 69 9.26 -6.89 -13.67
N ASP A 70 9.84 -6.27 -14.69
CA ASP A 70 9.93 -4.80 -14.78
C ASP A 70 8.53 -4.21 -14.94
N VAL A 71 8.09 -3.48 -13.91
CA VAL A 71 6.74 -2.91 -13.83
C VAL A 71 6.47 -1.93 -14.98
N PHE A 72 7.47 -1.13 -15.36
CA PHE A 72 7.30 -0.05 -16.33
C PHE A 72 7.68 -0.43 -17.78
N ALA A 73 8.13 -1.65 -18.01
CA ALA A 73 8.23 -2.23 -19.35
C ALA A 73 6.85 -2.56 -19.94
N GLN A 74 5.80 -2.54 -19.11
CA GLN A 74 4.41 -2.83 -19.48
C GLN A 74 3.73 -1.61 -20.13
N ASN A 75 2.78 -1.89 -21.04
CA ASN A 75 1.87 -0.86 -21.57
C ASN A 75 0.81 -0.48 -20.52
N GLU A 76 0.00 0.57 -20.80
CA GLU A 76 -0.98 1.10 -19.83
C GLU A 76 -2.04 0.08 -19.42
N ASP A 77 -2.52 -0.76 -20.36
CA ASP A 77 -3.52 -1.79 -20.06
C ASP A 77 -2.95 -2.88 -19.15
N GLN A 78 -1.73 -3.32 -19.43
CA GLN A 78 -1.01 -4.28 -18.59
C GLN A 78 -0.69 -3.71 -17.21
N LEU A 79 -0.29 -2.43 -17.15
CA LEU A 79 -0.04 -1.74 -15.90
C LEU A 79 -1.33 -1.58 -15.07
N ALA A 80 -2.48 -1.34 -15.69
CA ALA A 80 -3.78 -1.32 -15.02
C ALA A 80 -4.14 -2.70 -14.43
N ILE A 81 -3.87 -3.79 -15.16
CA ILE A 81 -4.06 -5.16 -14.68
C ILE A 81 -3.08 -5.45 -13.53
N PHE A 82 -1.82 -5.03 -13.66
CA PHE A 82 -0.79 -5.16 -12.63
C PHE A 82 -1.25 -4.50 -11.32
N ARG A 83 -1.64 -3.22 -11.35
CA ARG A 83 -2.15 -2.50 -10.16
C ARG A 83 -3.30 -3.26 -9.49
N ARG A 84 -4.23 -3.75 -10.27
CA ARG A 84 -5.43 -4.43 -9.77
C ARG A 84 -5.16 -5.79 -9.15
N ARG A 85 -4.17 -6.53 -9.67
CA ARG A 85 -3.88 -7.91 -9.26
C ARG A 85 -2.73 -8.06 -8.29
N GLN A 86 -1.68 -7.26 -8.48
CA GLN A 86 -0.40 -7.45 -7.79
C GLN A 86 -0.18 -6.48 -6.65
N VAL A 87 -0.94 -5.37 -6.61
CA VAL A 87 -0.74 -4.31 -5.63
C VAL A 87 -2.02 -4.03 -4.85
N GLY A 88 -1.94 -4.08 -3.54
CA GLY A 88 -2.97 -3.57 -2.63
C GLY A 88 -2.59 -2.17 -2.18
N LEU A 89 -3.42 -1.16 -2.47
CA LEU A 89 -3.17 0.22 -2.05
C LEU A 89 -4.12 0.62 -0.92
N ILE A 90 -3.54 1.13 0.15
CA ILE A 90 -4.23 1.66 1.33
C ILE A 90 -3.77 3.10 1.52
N TYR A 91 -4.71 4.03 1.57
CA TYR A 91 -4.44 5.47 1.69
C TYR A 91 -4.89 6.02 3.03
N GLN A 92 -4.34 7.17 3.41
CA GLN A 92 -4.76 7.94 4.57
C GLN A 92 -6.25 8.34 4.50
N PHE A 93 -6.71 8.79 3.32
CA PHE A 93 -8.13 8.95 3.01
C PHE A 93 -8.61 7.63 2.39
N TYR A 94 -9.60 7.00 2.97
CA TYR A 94 -10.04 5.63 2.68
C TYR A 94 -10.37 5.37 1.21
N ASN A 95 -10.69 6.41 0.45
CA ASN A 95 -11.01 6.39 -0.99
C ASN A 95 -12.05 5.31 -1.34
N LEU A 96 -13.06 5.17 -0.48
CA LEU A 96 -14.19 4.29 -0.76
C LEU A 96 -15.12 4.93 -1.80
N ILE A 97 -15.71 4.10 -2.62
CA ILE A 97 -16.74 4.54 -3.58
C ILE A 97 -18.02 4.77 -2.78
N PRO A 98 -18.55 6.02 -2.68
CA PRO A 98 -19.58 6.37 -1.70
C PRO A 98 -20.95 5.74 -1.99
N VAL A 99 -21.21 5.33 -3.22
CA VAL A 99 -22.45 4.68 -3.65
C VAL A 99 -22.39 3.14 -3.57
N LEU A 100 -21.25 2.57 -3.22
CA LEU A 100 -21.06 1.15 -3.03
C LEU A 100 -21.04 0.82 -1.54
N ASN A 101 -21.68 -0.28 -1.16
CA ASN A 101 -21.66 -0.79 0.19
C ASN A 101 -20.28 -1.43 0.55
N VAL A 102 -20.16 -1.94 1.77
CA VAL A 102 -18.93 -2.59 2.28
C VAL A 102 -18.51 -3.74 1.36
N THR A 103 -19.41 -4.68 1.09
CA THR A 103 -19.12 -5.85 0.24
C THR A 103 -18.70 -5.43 -1.18
N GLU A 104 -19.42 -4.49 -1.77
CA GLU A 104 -19.14 -4.00 -3.11
C GLU A 104 -17.79 -3.27 -3.20
N ASN A 105 -17.45 -2.42 -2.20
CA ASN A 105 -16.14 -1.79 -2.13
C ASN A 105 -15.01 -2.82 -2.03
N ILE A 106 -15.15 -3.84 -1.17
CA ILE A 106 -14.14 -4.89 -0.97
C ILE A 106 -13.96 -5.70 -2.26
N THR A 107 -15.05 -6.08 -2.92
CA THR A 107 -15.02 -6.97 -4.09
C THR A 107 -14.75 -6.26 -5.41
N LEU A 108 -14.76 -4.93 -5.43
CA LEU A 108 -14.61 -4.11 -6.63
C LEU A 108 -13.41 -4.51 -7.51
N PRO A 109 -12.19 -4.74 -6.98
CA PRO A 109 -11.04 -5.11 -7.83
C PRO A 109 -11.22 -6.45 -8.56
N VAL A 110 -11.93 -7.40 -7.95
CA VAL A 110 -12.24 -8.71 -8.57
C VAL A 110 -13.25 -8.54 -9.68
N LEU A 111 -14.30 -7.73 -9.44
CA LEU A 111 -15.36 -7.49 -10.41
C LEU A 111 -14.84 -6.69 -11.62
N MET A 112 -14.00 -5.70 -11.41
CA MET A 112 -13.32 -4.95 -12.49
C MET A 112 -12.42 -5.84 -13.35
N ASP A 113 -11.99 -6.98 -12.83
CA ASP A 113 -11.18 -7.97 -13.54
C ASP A 113 -12.05 -9.00 -14.30
N GLY A 114 -13.38 -8.86 -14.25
CA GLY A 114 -14.33 -9.78 -14.86
C GLY A 114 -14.38 -11.15 -14.19
N ARG A 115 -13.80 -11.28 -12.98
CA ARG A 115 -13.74 -12.55 -12.24
C ARG A 115 -14.91 -12.70 -11.27
N LYS A 116 -15.22 -13.94 -10.94
CA LYS A 116 -16.18 -14.24 -9.88
C LYS A 116 -15.54 -14.02 -8.51
N VAL A 117 -16.32 -13.46 -7.60
CA VAL A 117 -15.91 -13.27 -6.20
C VAL A 117 -15.79 -14.62 -5.50
N ASN A 118 -14.66 -14.88 -4.89
CA ASN A 118 -14.51 -16.03 -3.97
C ASN A 118 -15.18 -15.66 -2.65
N GLN A 119 -16.33 -16.30 -2.35
CA GLN A 119 -17.14 -16.03 -1.18
C GLN A 119 -16.45 -16.43 0.12
N GLU A 120 -15.67 -17.50 0.12
CA GLU A 120 -14.89 -17.94 1.28
C GLU A 120 -13.86 -16.87 1.66
N ARG A 121 -13.08 -16.40 0.67
CA ARG A 121 -12.12 -15.31 0.88
C ARG A 121 -12.78 -14.01 1.37
N LEU A 122 -13.95 -13.67 0.82
CA LEU A 122 -14.70 -12.50 1.27
C LEU A 122 -15.12 -12.65 2.74
N ASN A 123 -15.67 -13.82 3.12
CA ASN A 123 -16.09 -14.09 4.49
C ASN A 123 -14.91 -14.06 5.47
N ASP A 124 -13.76 -14.63 5.09
CA ASP A 124 -12.53 -14.57 5.88
C ASP A 124 -12.08 -13.12 6.12
N LEU A 125 -12.11 -12.28 5.09
CA LEU A 125 -11.78 -10.87 5.22
C LEU A 125 -12.78 -10.12 6.10
N LEU A 126 -14.09 -10.34 5.93
CA LEU A 126 -15.11 -9.72 6.77
C LEU A 126 -14.95 -10.11 8.25
N THR A 127 -14.59 -11.36 8.52
CA THR A 127 -14.28 -11.87 9.87
C THR A 127 -13.03 -11.19 10.43
N THR A 128 -11.91 -11.26 9.71
CA THR A 128 -10.61 -10.71 10.13
C THR A 128 -10.70 -9.20 10.39
N LEU A 129 -11.45 -8.49 9.55
CA LEU A 129 -11.62 -7.03 9.63
C LEU A 129 -12.74 -6.61 10.59
N ASN A 130 -13.45 -7.56 11.22
CA ASN A 130 -14.60 -7.30 12.11
C ASN A 130 -15.66 -6.41 11.44
N LEU A 131 -16.07 -6.79 10.23
CA LEU A 131 -17.07 -6.08 9.42
C LEU A 131 -18.39 -6.84 9.27
N HIS A 132 -18.56 -7.98 9.96
CA HIS A 132 -19.83 -8.70 9.98
C HIS A 132 -20.96 -7.84 10.54
N GLY A 133 -22.13 -7.92 9.91
CA GLY A 133 -23.30 -7.09 10.20
C GLY A 133 -23.20 -5.68 9.60
N ARG A 134 -22.16 -5.40 8.79
CA ARG A 134 -21.97 -4.13 8.09
C ARG A 134 -21.92 -4.28 6.56
N GLU A 135 -22.10 -5.48 6.04
CA GLU A 135 -21.90 -5.85 4.63
C GLU A 135 -22.65 -4.94 3.65
N THR A 136 -23.85 -4.51 4.02
CA THR A 136 -24.73 -3.66 3.21
C THR A 136 -24.64 -2.17 3.54
N HIS A 137 -23.84 -1.78 4.54
CA HIS A 137 -23.70 -0.37 4.92
C HIS A 137 -22.93 0.42 3.86
N LEU A 138 -23.37 1.65 3.61
CA LEU A 138 -22.65 2.62 2.80
C LEU A 138 -21.53 3.30 3.61
N PRO A 139 -20.47 3.85 2.96
CA PRO A 139 -19.37 4.50 3.66
C PRO A 139 -19.80 5.57 4.67
N ASN A 140 -20.80 6.36 4.38
CA ASN A 140 -21.33 7.39 5.29
C ASN A 140 -22.03 6.85 6.54
N GLN A 141 -22.28 5.55 6.61
CA GLN A 141 -22.88 4.87 7.77
C GLN A 141 -21.80 4.20 8.66
N LEU A 142 -20.53 4.36 8.31
CA LEU A 142 -19.39 3.72 8.97
C LEU A 142 -18.52 4.74 9.70
N SER A 143 -17.98 4.34 10.86
CA SER A 143 -16.92 5.12 11.50
C SER A 143 -15.64 5.16 10.66
N GLY A 144 -14.73 6.13 10.93
CA GLY A 144 -13.45 6.23 10.23
C GLY A 144 -12.64 4.92 10.29
N GLY A 145 -12.55 4.29 11.46
CA GLY A 145 -11.88 3.00 11.61
C GLY A 145 -12.54 1.87 10.80
N GLN A 146 -13.88 1.86 10.71
CA GLN A 146 -14.60 0.89 9.87
C GLN A 146 -14.34 1.15 8.37
N GLN A 147 -14.34 2.41 7.94
CA GLN A 147 -14.02 2.77 6.56
C GLN A 147 -12.58 2.33 6.20
N GLN A 148 -11.61 2.52 7.10
CA GLN A 148 -10.23 2.06 6.89
C GLN A 148 -10.17 0.54 6.79
N ARG A 149 -10.91 -0.21 7.61
CA ARG A 149 -11.00 -1.67 7.51
C ARG A 149 -11.57 -2.12 6.16
N VAL A 150 -12.57 -1.41 5.62
CA VAL A 150 -13.09 -1.67 4.25
C VAL A 150 -12.02 -1.41 3.19
N SER A 151 -11.26 -0.32 3.31
CA SER A 151 -10.14 -0.02 2.42
C SER A 151 -9.08 -1.12 2.44
N ILE A 152 -8.72 -1.63 3.63
CA ILE A 152 -7.82 -2.77 3.81
C ILE A 152 -8.40 -4.03 3.15
N GLY A 153 -9.68 -4.33 3.37
CA GLY A 153 -10.36 -5.47 2.75
C GLY A 153 -10.30 -5.41 1.22
N ARG A 154 -10.54 -4.24 0.64
CA ARG A 154 -10.42 -4.01 -0.80
C ARG A 154 -8.99 -4.25 -1.28
N ALA A 155 -7.99 -3.78 -0.56
CA ALA A 155 -6.57 -3.98 -0.89
C ALA A 155 -6.17 -5.46 -0.85
N LEU A 156 -6.70 -6.24 0.10
CA LEU A 156 -6.36 -7.65 0.31
C LEU A 156 -7.19 -8.65 -0.51
N MET A 157 -8.29 -8.22 -1.12
CA MET A 157 -9.25 -9.11 -1.77
C MET A 157 -8.64 -9.95 -2.91
N ASN A 158 -7.72 -9.37 -3.67
CA ASN A 158 -7.04 -10.04 -4.77
C ASN A 158 -5.80 -10.84 -4.35
N SER A 159 -5.49 -10.92 -3.05
CA SER A 159 -4.25 -11.53 -2.54
C SER A 159 -3.00 -11.00 -3.26
N PRO A 160 -2.77 -9.68 -3.23
CA PRO A 160 -1.70 -9.03 -4.01
C PRO A 160 -0.32 -9.50 -3.56
N ALA A 161 0.70 -9.34 -4.42
CA ALA A 161 2.08 -9.65 -4.08
C ALA A 161 2.64 -8.69 -3.01
N VAL A 162 2.20 -7.42 -3.04
CA VAL A 162 2.60 -6.39 -2.09
C VAL A 162 1.41 -5.52 -1.68
N VAL A 163 1.35 -5.17 -0.41
CA VAL A 163 0.44 -4.14 0.12
C VAL A 163 1.26 -2.89 0.43
N LEU A 164 0.84 -1.77 -0.13
CA LEU A 164 1.44 -0.45 0.04
C LEU A 164 0.45 0.43 0.82
N ALA A 165 0.86 0.93 1.97
CA ALA A 165 0.03 1.77 2.82
C ALA A 165 0.66 3.15 3.02
N ASP A 166 -0.04 4.21 2.63
CA ASP A 166 0.38 5.60 2.82
C ASP A 166 -0.39 6.20 4.01
N GLU A 167 0.31 6.38 5.13
CA GLU A 167 -0.23 6.91 6.39
C GLU A 167 -1.57 6.27 6.79
N PRO A 168 -1.66 4.94 6.90
CA PRO A 168 -2.94 4.22 7.01
C PRO A 168 -3.73 4.55 8.29
N THR A 169 -3.12 5.25 9.24
CA THR A 169 -3.69 5.64 10.54
C THR A 169 -3.85 7.14 10.71
N GLY A 170 -3.42 7.95 9.75
CA GLY A 170 -3.29 9.40 9.89
C GLY A 170 -4.59 10.16 10.17
N ASN A 171 -5.75 9.55 9.89
CA ASN A 171 -7.08 10.13 10.15
C ASN A 171 -7.85 9.42 11.28
N LEU A 172 -7.16 8.63 12.10
CA LEU A 172 -7.75 7.83 13.16
C LEU A 172 -7.30 8.29 14.54
N ASP A 173 -8.14 8.07 15.55
CA ASP A 173 -7.71 8.19 16.95
C ASP A 173 -6.71 7.08 17.33
N SER A 174 -6.03 7.23 18.45
CA SER A 174 -4.96 6.34 18.90
C SER A 174 -5.40 4.88 19.03
N LYS A 175 -6.64 4.63 19.50
CA LYS A 175 -7.17 3.28 19.67
C LYS A 175 -7.41 2.61 18.31
N ASN A 176 -8.11 3.29 17.40
CA ASN A 176 -8.35 2.78 16.06
C ASN A 176 -7.03 2.62 15.28
N SER A 177 -6.06 3.52 15.48
CA SER A 177 -4.73 3.43 14.87
C SER A 177 -4.02 2.12 15.25
N GLN A 178 -4.00 1.80 16.55
CA GLN A 178 -3.40 0.55 17.03
C GLN A 178 -4.10 -0.68 16.44
N GLU A 179 -5.44 -0.69 16.42
CA GLU A 179 -6.22 -1.79 15.85
C GLU A 179 -5.91 -2.00 14.35
N ILE A 180 -5.76 -0.92 13.57
CA ILE A 180 -5.40 -1.00 12.15
C ILE A 180 -3.98 -1.57 11.95
N VAL A 181 -3.02 -1.14 12.75
CA VAL A 181 -1.64 -1.68 12.67
C VAL A 181 -1.61 -3.17 13.01
N GLU A 182 -2.33 -3.58 14.05
CA GLU A 182 -2.46 -5.00 14.41
C GLU A 182 -3.09 -5.82 13.29
N LEU A 183 -4.13 -5.29 12.62
CA LEU A 183 -4.76 -5.94 11.46
C LEU A 183 -3.78 -6.10 10.29
N LEU A 184 -3.00 -5.06 9.98
CA LEU A 184 -1.99 -5.13 8.93
C LEU A 184 -0.90 -6.17 9.26
N LYS A 185 -0.44 -6.22 10.51
CA LYS A 185 0.50 -7.25 10.99
C LYS A 185 -0.10 -8.66 10.94
N LEU A 186 -1.37 -8.78 11.32
CA LEU A 186 -2.07 -10.07 11.26
C LEU A 186 -2.15 -10.55 9.79
N SER A 187 -2.51 -9.67 8.86
CA SER A 187 -2.56 -10.01 7.43
C SER A 187 -1.18 -10.38 6.88
N ASN A 188 -0.13 -9.65 7.28
CA ASN A 188 1.25 -9.99 6.91
C ASN A 188 1.62 -11.41 7.37
N LYS A 189 1.34 -11.76 8.63
CA LYS A 189 1.68 -13.07 9.19
C LYS A 189 0.78 -14.21 8.68
N GLN A 190 -0.53 -13.98 8.64
CA GLN A 190 -1.51 -15.01 8.29
C GLN A 190 -1.48 -15.37 6.80
N TYR A 191 -1.29 -14.38 5.94
CA TYR A 191 -1.31 -14.57 4.49
C TYR A 191 0.08 -14.53 3.84
N GLY A 192 1.15 -14.37 4.64
CA GLY A 192 2.51 -14.17 4.11
C GLY A 192 2.63 -12.91 3.24
N GLN A 193 1.82 -11.90 3.53
CA GLN A 193 1.69 -10.70 2.74
C GLN A 193 2.90 -9.79 2.92
N THR A 194 3.55 -9.38 1.83
CA THR A 194 4.58 -8.34 1.89
C THR A 194 3.91 -6.98 2.13
N LEU A 195 4.40 -6.23 3.12
CA LEU A 195 3.80 -4.98 3.55
C LEU A 195 4.83 -3.85 3.56
N ILE A 196 4.52 -2.76 2.89
CA ILE A 196 5.30 -1.51 2.94
C ILE A 196 4.39 -0.41 3.46
N VAL A 197 4.74 0.18 4.60
CA VAL A 197 3.97 1.23 5.26
C VAL A 197 4.79 2.51 5.31
N ILE A 198 4.23 3.58 4.75
CA ILE A 198 4.73 4.94 4.99
C ILE A 198 4.07 5.46 6.25
N THR A 199 4.86 5.95 7.18
CA THR A 199 4.36 6.57 8.41
C THR A 199 5.36 7.58 8.98
N HIS A 200 4.83 8.56 9.69
CA HIS A 200 5.61 9.45 10.58
C HIS A 200 5.51 9.01 12.05
N ASP A 201 4.75 7.98 12.35
CA ASP A 201 4.59 7.44 13.70
C ASP A 201 5.69 6.40 13.97
N GLU A 202 6.64 6.76 14.85
CA GLU A 202 7.75 5.89 15.24
C GLU A 202 7.27 4.58 15.89
N SER A 203 6.14 4.63 16.61
CA SER A 203 5.59 3.44 17.27
C SER A 203 5.12 2.39 16.28
N ILE A 204 4.65 2.81 15.10
CA ILE A 204 4.29 1.95 13.98
C ILE A 204 5.56 1.44 13.28
N ALA A 205 6.52 2.34 13.01
CA ALA A 205 7.77 1.98 12.35
C ALA A 205 8.56 0.91 13.13
N LEU A 206 8.62 1.02 14.45
CA LEU A 206 9.30 0.04 15.33
C LEU A 206 8.62 -1.35 15.35
N GLN A 207 7.44 -1.50 14.77
CA GLN A 207 6.76 -2.79 14.64
C GLN A 207 7.13 -3.52 13.34
N ALA A 208 7.81 -2.85 12.41
CA ALA A 208 8.29 -3.42 11.17
C ALA A 208 9.53 -4.32 11.39
N ASP A 209 9.82 -5.16 10.40
CA ASP A 209 11.05 -5.96 10.38
C ASP A 209 12.25 -5.11 9.93
N ARG A 210 11.99 -4.06 9.15
CA ARG A 210 13.01 -3.16 8.59
C ARG A 210 12.47 -1.74 8.46
N ILE A 211 13.32 -0.75 8.71
CA ILE A 211 13.00 0.66 8.59
C ILE A 211 13.93 1.30 7.55
N ILE A 212 13.33 1.96 6.56
CA ILE A 212 14.02 2.76 5.56
C ILE A 212 13.70 4.24 5.82
N THR A 213 14.72 5.07 6.00
CA THR A 213 14.55 6.51 6.17
C THR A 213 14.82 7.23 4.86
N ILE A 214 13.90 8.10 4.44
CA ILE A 214 14.02 8.91 3.24
C ILE A 214 14.04 10.40 3.63
N GLU A 215 15.08 11.10 3.19
CA GLU A 215 15.25 12.55 3.35
C GLU A 215 15.68 13.14 1.99
N ASP A 216 15.05 14.23 1.60
CA ASP A 216 15.34 14.95 0.33
C ASP A 216 15.41 14.01 -0.90
N GLY A 217 14.47 13.06 -0.96
CA GLY A 217 14.37 12.10 -2.06
C GLY A 217 15.39 10.98 -2.07
N ARG A 218 16.24 10.83 -1.04
CA ARG A 218 17.30 9.82 -0.95
C ARG A 218 17.11 8.94 0.28
N ILE A 219 17.57 7.69 0.20
CA ILE A 219 17.68 6.82 1.37
C ILE A 219 18.90 7.29 2.18
N THR A 220 18.65 7.72 3.43
CA THR A 220 19.69 8.12 4.38
C THR A 220 20.03 7.03 5.38
N LYS A 221 19.08 6.12 5.64
CA LYS A 221 19.23 5.02 6.59
C LYS A 221 18.42 3.81 6.16
N ASP A 222 18.94 2.62 6.41
CA ASP A 222 18.29 1.35 6.10
C ASP A 222 18.67 0.32 7.17
N GLU A 223 17.72 -0.02 8.05
CA GLU A 223 17.98 -0.78 9.27
C GLU A 223 17.05 -1.97 9.39
N VAL A 224 17.62 -3.16 9.55
CA VAL A 224 16.90 -4.37 9.95
C VAL A 224 16.69 -4.34 11.45
N ILE A 225 15.43 -4.47 11.89
CA ILE A 225 15.02 -4.39 13.29
C ILE A 225 14.84 -5.80 13.90
N ARG A 226 14.41 -6.78 13.04
CA ARG A 226 14.13 -8.15 13.48
C ARG A 226 14.63 -9.18 12.48
#